data_51e712ad52ae6c3a0aba8f145c3e393b
#
_entry.id   51e712ad52ae6c3a0aba8f145c3e393b
#
_cell.length_a   1.000
_cell.length_b   1.000
_cell.length_c   1.000
_cell.angle_alpha   90.00
_cell.angle_beta   90.00
_cell.angle_gamma   90.00
#
_symmetry.space_group_name_H-M   'P 1'
#
loop_
_entity.id
_entity.type
_entity.pdbx_description
1 polymer ?
#
loop_
_entity_poly.entity_id
_entity_poly.type
_entity_poly.pdbx_seq_one_letter_code
_entity_poly.pdbx_strand_id
1 'polypeptide(L)'
;MKKIIVLKRLEISGVVQGVGFRPFLFGRAHTHHLAGQVSNTAKGVLALVEGPCDAVACFVREICEKSPLLARVTKIESQDLPVRGFSGFEIVKTK
;
A
#
# COMPACT_ATOMS: atom_id res chain seq x y z
N MET A 1 -9.75 -7.96 -22.64
CA MET A 1 -9.75 -6.53 -22.26
C MET A 1 -8.39 -6.15 -21.71
N LYS A 2 -7.87 -5.01 -22.15
CA LYS A 2 -6.63 -4.48 -21.61
C LYS A 2 -6.89 -3.88 -20.24
N LYS A 3 -6.11 -4.28 -19.25
CA LYS A 3 -6.18 -3.67 -17.92
C LYS A 3 -5.32 -2.41 -17.92
N ILE A 4 -5.85 -1.36 -17.32
CA ILE A 4 -5.12 -0.11 -17.13
C ILE A 4 -4.20 -0.28 -15.92
N ILE A 5 -2.91 -0.06 -16.11
CA ILE A 5 -1.94 -0.09 -15.04
C ILE A 5 -1.81 1.31 -14.44
N VAL A 6 -1.88 1.37 -13.12
CA VAL A 6 -1.76 2.63 -12.38
C VAL A 6 -0.71 2.50 -11.30
N LEU A 7 -0.15 3.63 -10.86
CA LEU A 7 0.71 3.73 -9.69
C LEU A 7 0.08 4.74 -8.75
N LYS A 8 -0.16 4.31 -7.50
CA LYS A 8 -0.69 5.20 -6.47
C LYS A 8 0.29 5.34 -5.33
N ARG A 9 0.43 6.56 -4.85
CA ARG A 9 1.18 6.90 -3.65
C ARG A 9 0.17 7.09 -2.53
N LEU A 10 0.27 6.25 -1.50
CA LEU A 10 -0.67 6.27 -0.38
C LEU A 10 0.07 6.68 0.89
N GLU A 11 -0.36 7.78 1.51
CA GLU A 11 0.10 8.16 2.85
C GLU A 11 -0.96 7.70 3.84
N ILE A 12 -0.58 6.77 4.71
CA ILE A 12 -1.50 6.14 5.64
C ILE A 12 -1.13 6.59 7.05
N SER A 13 -2.05 7.28 7.70
CA SER A 13 -1.84 7.83 9.05
C SER A 13 -2.69 7.09 10.07
N GLY A 14 -2.24 7.15 11.33
CA GLY A 14 -2.94 6.51 12.45
C GLY A 14 -2.00 5.63 13.25
N VAL A 15 -2.55 4.63 13.93
CA VAL A 15 -1.77 3.62 14.65
C VAL A 15 -1.41 2.53 13.65
N VAL A 16 -0.33 2.74 12.92
CA VAL A 16 0.08 1.87 11.80
C VAL A 16 1.55 1.46 11.88
N GLN A 17 2.27 1.86 12.92
CA GLN A 17 3.65 1.44 13.16
C GLN A 17 3.70 0.57 14.41
N GLY A 18 4.52 -0.49 14.37
CA GLY A 18 4.67 -1.39 15.49
C GLY A 18 3.49 -2.34 15.72
N VAL A 19 2.58 -2.46 14.75
CA VAL A 19 1.37 -3.28 14.87
C VAL A 19 1.23 -4.30 13.74
N GLY A 20 2.33 -4.58 13.01
CA GLY A 20 2.32 -5.53 11.91
C GLY A 20 1.69 -4.99 10.62
N PHE A 21 1.60 -3.70 10.48
CA PHE A 21 0.90 -3.09 9.35
C PHE A 21 1.65 -3.25 8.03
N ARG A 22 2.99 -3.07 8.03
CA ARG A 22 3.78 -3.24 6.80
C ARG A 22 3.74 -4.69 6.28
N PRO A 23 3.91 -5.72 7.13
CA PRO A 23 3.72 -7.10 6.68
C PRO A 23 2.32 -7.36 6.17
N PHE A 24 1.30 -6.73 6.76
CA PHE A 24 -0.07 -6.83 6.27
C PHE A 24 -0.19 -6.28 4.86
N LEU A 25 0.35 -5.09 4.62
CA LEU A 25 0.32 -4.48 3.28
C LEU A 25 1.08 -5.34 2.26
N PHE A 26 2.24 -5.88 2.67
CA PHE A 26 3.02 -6.77 1.82
C PHE A 26 2.17 -7.99 1.40
N GLY A 27 1.48 -8.61 2.36
CA GLY A 27 0.64 -9.76 2.09
C GLY A 27 -0.52 -9.43 1.15
N ARG A 28 -1.16 -8.29 1.35
CA ARG A 28 -2.26 -7.88 0.47
C ARG A 28 -1.78 -7.56 -0.94
N ALA A 29 -0.63 -6.89 -1.05
CA ALA A 29 -0.05 -6.61 -2.36
C ALA A 29 0.29 -7.91 -3.09
N HIS A 30 0.86 -8.88 -2.37
CA HIS A 30 1.19 -10.18 -2.95
C HIS A 30 -0.07 -10.91 -3.42
N THR A 31 -1.13 -10.89 -2.62
CA THR A 31 -2.41 -11.52 -2.97
C THR A 31 -2.98 -10.97 -4.27
N HIS A 32 -2.83 -9.66 -4.48
CA HIS A 32 -3.37 -8.99 -5.68
C HIS A 32 -2.34 -8.85 -6.80
N HIS A 33 -1.17 -9.48 -6.66
CA HIS A 33 -0.08 -9.42 -7.65
C HIS A 33 0.34 -7.99 -7.98
N LEU A 34 0.42 -7.15 -6.95
CA LEU A 34 0.82 -5.75 -7.11
C LEU A 34 2.33 -5.60 -6.88
N ALA A 35 2.90 -4.58 -7.49
CA ALA A 35 4.30 -4.22 -7.31
C ALA A 35 4.40 -2.88 -6.56
N GLY A 36 5.58 -2.58 -6.05
CA GLY A 36 5.81 -1.33 -5.35
C GLY A 36 6.63 -1.50 -4.09
N GLN A 37 6.34 -0.66 -3.09
CA GLN A 37 7.08 -0.70 -1.82
C GLN A 37 6.31 0.00 -0.71
N VAL A 38 6.68 -0.32 0.52
CA VAL A 38 6.09 0.28 1.71
C VAL A 38 7.20 0.60 2.70
N SER A 39 7.10 1.75 3.37
CA SER A 39 8.07 2.19 4.37
C SER A 39 7.38 2.98 5.46
N ASN A 40 8.01 3.04 6.64
CA ASN A 40 7.55 3.93 7.72
C ASN A 40 7.98 5.38 7.41
N THR A 41 7.16 6.32 7.82
CA THR A 41 7.46 7.76 7.75
C THR A 41 7.20 8.39 9.11
N ALA A 42 7.49 9.67 9.23
CA ALA A 42 7.21 10.41 10.47
C ALA A 42 5.71 10.45 10.78
N LYS A 43 4.86 10.35 9.77
CA LYS A 43 3.40 10.45 9.93
C LYS A 43 2.68 9.11 9.95
N GLY A 44 3.36 8.02 9.60
CA GLY A 44 2.72 6.71 9.51
C GLY A 44 3.43 5.80 8.53
N VAL A 45 2.75 5.39 7.48
CA VAL A 45 3.27 4.48 6.47
C VAL A 45 3.05 5.07 5.08
N LEU A 46 4.08 4.98 4.25
CA LEU A 46 4.00 5.37 2.84
C LEU A 46 4.02 4.11 1.98
N ALA A 47 3.03 3.95 1.11
CA ALA A 47 2.98 2.83 0.18
C ALA A 47 2.95 3.35 -1.24
N LEU A 48 3.79 2.77 -2.10
CA LEU A 48 3.72 2.94 -3.55
C LEU A 48 3.21 1.63 -4.12
N VAL A 49 2.08 1.66 -4.81
CA VAL A 49 1.39 0.45 -5.26
C VAL A 49 1.10 0.58 -6.75
N GLU A 50 1.59 -0.38 -7.51
CA GLU A 50 1.48 -0.37 -8.97
C GLU A 50 0.88 -1.68 -9.47
N GLY A 51 -0.07 -1.58 -10.36
CA GLY A 51 -0.70 -2.72 -10.98
C GLY A 51 -2.01 -2.36 -11.66
N PRO A 52 -2.81 -3.36 -12.04
CA PRO A 52 -4.12 -3.10 -12.63
C PRO A 52 -4.99 -2.26 -11.71
N CYS A 53 -5.70 -1.29 -12.27
CA CYS A 53 -6.44 -0.31 -11.47
C CYS A 53 -7.50 -0.96 -10.56
N ASP A 54 -8.14 -2.04 -10.99
CA ASP A 54 -9.11 -2.76 -10.17
C ASP A 54 -8.42 -3.45 -8.97
N ALA A 55 -7.25 -4.03 -9.18
CA ALA A 55 -6.47 -4.67 -8.10
C ALA A 55 -5.98 -3.63 -7.09
N VAL A 56 -5.51 -2.48 -7.56
CA VAL A 56 -5.08 -1.38 -6.68
C VAL A 56 -6.27 -0.87 -5.87
N ALA A 57 -7.45 -0.73 -6.48
CA ALA A 57 -8.65 -0.30 -5.77
C ALA A 57 -9.04 -1.30 -4.67
N CYS A 58 -8.96 -2.60 -4.95
CA CYS A 58 -9.22 -3.63 -3.94
C CYS A 58 -8.22 -3.54 -2.79
N PHE A 59 -6.95 -3.34 -3.11
CA PHE A 59 -5.89 -3.19 -2.09
C PHE A 59 -6.20 -2.02 -1.16
N VAL A 60 -6.56 -0.86 -1.71
CA VAL A 60 -6.87 0.33 -0.90
C VAL A 60 -8.08 0.06 0.01
N ARG A 61 -9.12 -0.58 -0.52
CA ARG A 61 -10.30 -0.93 0.27
C ARG A 61 -9.94 -1.86 1.42
N GLU A 62 -9.11 -2.87 1.18
CA GLU A 62 -8.72 -3.84 2.19
C GLU A 62 -7.85 -3.25 3.29
N ILE A 63 -7.15 -2.14 3.03
CA ILE A 63 -6.40 -1.46 4.08
C ILE A 63 -7.32 -1.11 5.26
N CYS A 64 -8.51 -0.63 4.97
CA CYS A 64 -9.47 -0.27 6.02
C CYS A 64 -10.25 -1.46 6.53
N GLU A 65 -10.62 -2.41 5.65
CA GLU A 65 -11.50 -3.50 6.01
C GLU A 65 -10.81 -4.66 6.72
N LYS A 66 -9.53 -4.90 6.41
CA LYS A 66 -8.82 -6.09 6.89
C LYS A 66 -7.54 -5.78 7.66
N SER A 67 -7.39 -4.54 8.14
CA SER A 67 -6.18 -4.16 8.86
C SER A 67 -5.97 -5.00 10.14
N PRO A 68 -4.72 -5.14 10.61
CA PRO A 68 -4.44 -5.88 11.84
C PRO A 68 -5.24 -5.34 13.04
N LEU A 69 -5.52 -6.21 13.99
CA LEU A 69 -6.38 -5.90 15.12
C LEU A 69 -5.97 -4.64 15.89
N LEU A 70 -4.66 -4.43 16.07
CA LEU A 70 -4.15 -3.28 16.82
C LEU A 70 -3.96 -2.03 15.96
N ALA A 71 -4.13 -2.13 14.66
CA ALA A 71 -3.96 -1.00 13.76
C ALA A 71 -5.22 -0.13 13.76
N ARG A 72 -5.01 1.18 13.60
CA ARG A 72 -6.12 2.13 13.41
C ARG A 72 -5.73 3.11 12.33
N VAL A 73 -6.35 3.00 11.19
CA VAL A 73 -6.13 3.91 10.07
C VAL A 73 -7.08 5.10 10.26
N THR A 74 -6.50 6.29 10.43
CA THR A 74 -7.29 7.51 10.61
C THR A 74 -7.44 8.30 9.32
N LYS A 75 -6.48 8.14 8.39
CA LYS A 75 -6.49 8.89 7.15
C LYS A 75 -5.66 8.17 6.10
N ILE A 76 -6.13 8.16 4.86
CA ILE A 76 -5.36 7.72 3.70
C ILE A 76 -5.41 8.84 2.66
N GLU A 77 -4.25 9.38 2.31
CA GLU A 77 -4.12 10.34 1.21
C GLU A 77 -3.57 9.61 0.00
N SER A 78 -4.30 9.68 -1.10
CA SER A 78 -3.95 8.97 -2.32
C SER A 78 -3.59 9.96 -3.42
N GLN A 79 -2.50 9.67 -4.14
CA GLN A 79 -2.04 10.48 -5.24
C GLN A 79 -1.70 9.58 -6.41
N ASP A 80 -2.18 9.93 -7.60
CA ASP A 80 -1.82 9.20 -8.82
C ASP A 80 -0.44 9.66 -9.28
N LEU A 81 0.41 8.71 -9.65
CA LEU A 81 1.75 8.98 -10.15
C LEU A 81 1.93 8.30 -11.52
N PRO A 82 2.88 8.77 -12.34
CA PRO A 82 3.24 8.05 -13.56
C PRO A 82 3.77 6.66 -13.23
N VAL A 83 3.41 5.67 -14.04
CA VAL A 83 3.84 4.28 -13.88
C VAL A 83 5.36 4.20 -13.97
N ARG A 84 5.99 3.46 -13.03
CA ARG A 84 7.45 3.30 -12.96
C ARG A 84 7.95 1.94 -13.41
N GLY A 85 7.09 0.93 -13.46
CA GLY A 85 7.49 -0.43 -13.81
C GLY A 85 8.18 -1.16 -12.66
N PHE A 86 7.64 -1.07 -11.44
CA PHE A 86 8.15 -1.86 -10.32
C PHE A 86 8.09 -3.34 -10.67
N SER A 87 9.09 -4.12 -10.24
CA SER A 87 9.18 -5.53 -10.55
C SER A 87 8.71 -6.46 -9.44
N GLY A 88 8.46 -5.96 -8.26
CA GLY A 88 7.96 -6.73 -7.12
C GLY A 88 7.53 -5.80 -6.02
N PHE A 89 7.12 -6.35 -4.90
CA PHE A 89 6.70 -5.55 -3.75
C PHE A 89 7.65 -5.81 -2.59
N GLU A 90 8.14 -4.77 -1.93
CA GLU A 90 9.10 -4.93 -0.85
C GLU A 90 8.81 -3.96 0.30
N ILE A 91 9.27 -4.36 1.50
CA ILE A 91 9.27 -3.50 2.67
C ILE A 91 10.62 -2.80 2.71
N VAL A 92 10.61 -1.48 2.60
CA VAL A 92 11.83 -0.68 2.58
C VAL A 92 12.14 -0.23 3.99
N LYS A 93 13.39 -0.42 4.41
CA LYS A 93 13.81 0.03 5.75
C LYS A 93 13.94 1.55 5.76
N THR A 94 13.40 2.14 6.80
CA THR A 94 13.56 3.56 7.08
C THR A 94 14.92 3.78 7.75
N LYS A 95 15.64 4.78 7.30
CA LYS A 95 16.90 5.15 7.94
C LYS A 95 16.63 6.01 9.17
#